data_c4e1b4d97829a631e57aa304ca1e3c83
#
_entry.id   c4e1b4d97829a631e57aa304ca1e3c83
#
_cell.length_a   1.000
_cell.length_b   1.000
_cell.length_c   1.000
_cell.angle_alpha   90.00
_cell.angle_beta   90.00
_cell.angle_gamma   90.00
#
_symmetry.space_group_name_H-M   'P 1'
#
loop_
_entity.id
_entity.type
_entity.pdbx_description
1 polymer ?
#
loop_
_entity_poly.entity_id
_entity_poly.type
_entity_poly.pdbx_seq_one_letter_code
_entity_poly.pdbx_strand_id
1 'polypeptide(L)'
;MSAENAAQAEKVFPPYFETAVAIRRKAIKVYRFMKELLATVKENKRIAEGIWAITLTLPESVGEIKGGQFANLSVGDSAYPLKRPLGICSAEGNDVTLCYQLKGEGTHLISQKEAGEKLSVLLPLGNGFDLGNAKNVAVIGGGVGIFPLAAVVRQHAGAVNFRSYIGFRGKQYACLEDVFSKGGSLTVATDDGSMGMKGNAVGAFLSDYNEGAADLIISCGPPVMLRALKEALKERGIKTKCLVSLEERMGCGIGACLVCVCKKSDGHNARVCKDGPVFDINEVEL
;
A
#
# COMPACT_ATOMS: atom_id res chain seq x y z
N MET A 1 2.67 4.24 -47.74
CA MET A 1 3.97 4.62 -47.16
C MET A 1 4.82 3.38 -47.22
N SER A 2 5.92 3.39 -48.01
CA SER A 2 6.77 2.23 -48.23
C SER A 2 7.66 1.96 -47.01
N ALA A 3 8.09 0.70 -46.86
CA ALA A 3 8.96 0.25 -45.76
C ALA A 3 10.29 1.03 -45.64
N GLU A 4 10.75 1.66 -46.76
CA GLU A 4 11.93 2.52 -46.80
C GLU A 4 11.75 3.85 -46.03
N ASN A 5 10.54 4.41 -45.97
CA ASN A 5 10.27 5.61 -45.18
C ASN A 5 10.20 5.35 -43.67
N ALA A 6 9.92 4.10 -43.24
CA ALA A 6 9.95 3.72 -41.84
C ALA A 6 11.40 3.56 -41.33
N ALA A 7 12.30 2.99 -42.16
CA ALA A 7 13.71 2.82 -41.80
C ALA A 7 14.53 4.12 -41.77
N GLN A 8 14.11 5.14 -42.52
CA GLN A 8 14.73 6.48 -42.50
C GLN A 8 14.30 7.32 -41.30
N ALA A 9 13.09 7.08 -40.75
CA ALA A 9 12.60 7.77 -39.56
C ALA A 9 13.35 7.33 -38.27
N GLU A 10 13.85 6.09 -38.22
CA GLU A 10 14.65 5.57 -37.09
C GLU A 10 16.02 6.24 -36.94
N LYS A 11 16.57 6.85 -38.00
CA LYS A 11 17.89 7.52 -37.95
C LYS A 11 17.88 8.98 -37.52
N VAL A 12 16.71 9.58 -37.34
CA VAL A 12 16.56 11.03 -37.09
C VAL A 12 16.29 11.36 -35.62
N PHE A 13 15.91 10.39 -34.81
CA PHE A 13 15.59 10.65 -33.40
C PHE A 13 16.65 10.07 -32.46
N PRO A 14 17.22 10.92 -31.56
CA PRO A 14 18.18 10.42 -30.57
C PRO A 14 17.50 9.44 -29.59
N PRO A 15 18.26 8.55 -28.91
CA PRO A 15 17.75 7.50 -28.03
C PRO A 15 16.81 7.99 -26.90
N TYR A 16 16.78 9.27 -26.61
CA TYR A 16 15.83 9.92 -25.71
C TYR A 16 14.37 9.81 -26.16
N PHE A 17 14.09 9.61 -27.45
CA PHE A 17 12.71 9.56 -27.95
C PHE A 17 12.04 8.23 -27.62
N GLU A 18 12.76 7.13 -27.74
CA GLU A 18 12.24 5.79 -27.34
C GLU A 18 11.98 5.72 -25.84
N THR A 19 12.89 6.31 -25.03
CA THR A 19 12.72 6.41 -23.59
C THR A 19 11.51 7.27 -23.24
N ALA A 20 11.33 8.40 -23.92
CA ALA A 20 10.17 9.29 -23.72
C ALA A 20 8.86 8.62 -24.14
N VAL A 21 8.83 7.85 -25.23
CA VAL A 21 7.65 7.10 -25.70
C VAL A 21 7.32 5.95 -24.75
N ALA A 22 8.33 5.24 -24.24
CA ALA A 22 8.15 4.17 -23.25
C ALA A 22 7.63 4.74 -21.92
N ILE A 23 8.18 5.85 -21.45
CA ILE A 23 7.71 6.58 -20.27
C ILE A 23 6.26 7.05 -20.47
N ARG A 24 5.94 7.60 -21.66
CA ARG A 24 4.60 8.07 -22.00
C ARG A 24 3.60 6.91 -22.07
N ARG A 25 3.99 5.77 -22.65
CA ARG A 25 3.16 4.55 -22.67
C ARG A 25 2.92 3.98 -21.29
N LYS A 26 3.94 3.96 -20.42
CA LYS A 26 3.84 3.53 -19.03
C LYS A 26 2.97 4.48 -18.21
N ALA A 27 3.13 5.79 -18.40
CA ALA A 27 2.28 6.81 -17.77
C ALA A 27 0.82 6.69 -18.21
N ILE A 28 0.53 6.55 -19.50
CA ILE A 28 -0.82 6.37 -20.03
C ILE A 28 -1.47 5.09 -19.47
N LYS A 29 -0.70 4.01 -19.29
CA LYS A 29 -1.20 2.75 -18.73
C LYS A 29 -1.62 2.89 -17.25
N VAL A 30 -0.89 3.68 -16.47
CA VAL A 30 -1.21 3.97 -15.06
C VAL A 30 -2.47 4.83 -14.92
N TYR A 31 -2.61 5.88 -15.76
CA TYR A 31 -3.78 6.77 -15.69
C TYR A 31 -5.06 6.20 -16.32
N ARG A 32 -4.96 5.12 -17.10
CA ARG A 32 -6.12 4.55 -17.82
C ARG A 32 -7.18 3.95 -16.88
N PHE A 33 -6.82 3.59 -15.66
CA PHE A 33 -7.71 2.93 -14.71
C PHE A 33 -8.10 3.82 -13.51
N MET A 34 -7.42 4.94 -13.30
CA MET A 34 -7.73 5.87 -12.21
C MET A 34 -9.01 6.65 -12.53
N LYS A 35 -9.99 6.57 -11.65
CA LYS A 35 -11.27 7.27 -11.78
C LYS A 35 -11.63 7.99 -10.49
N GLU A 36 -12.26 9.15 -10.64
CA GLU A 36 -12.99 9.80 -9.55
C GLU A 36 -14.45 9.42 -9.66
N LEU A 37 -14.96 8.72 -8.65
CA LEU A 37 -16.30 8.15 -8.63
C LEU A 37 -17.07 8.62 -7.40
N LEU A 38 -18.39 8.75 -7.55
CA LEU A 38 -19.29 8.96 -6.42
C LEU A 38 -19.76 7.58 -5.93
N ALA A 39 -19.07 7.05 -4.93
CA ALA A 39 -19.34 5.73 -4.35
C ALA A 39 -20.39 5.81 -3.24
N THR A 40 -21.14 4.72 -3.06
CA THR A 40 -22.12 4.60 -1.98
C THR A 40 -21.49 3.86 -0.80
N VAL A 41 -21.63 4.38 0.40
CA VAL A 41 -21.24 3.69 1.63
C VAL A 41 -22.12 2.47 1.81
N LYS A 42 -21.53 1.28 1.76
CA LYS A 42 -22.20 0.01 2.02
C LYS A 42 -22.23 -0.32 3.51
N GLU A 43 -21.10 -0.12 4.15
CA GLU A 43 -20.91 -0.35 5.59
C GLU A 43 -19.78 0.55 6.10
N ASN A 44 -19.89 1.01 7.35
CA ASN A 44 -18.83 1.73 8.04
C ASN A 44 -18.87 1.33 9.52
N LYS A 45 -17.82 0.63 9.98
CA LYS A 45 -17.83 0.05 11.33
C LYS A 45 -16.47 0.15 12.01
N ARG A 46 -16.49 0.23 13.31
CA ARG A 46 -15.31 0.09 14.15
C ARG A 46 -14.86 -1.38 14.17
N ILE A 47 -13.59 -1.64 13.91
CA ILE A 47 -13.00 -2.99 13.90
C ILE A 47 -12.00 -3.22 15.04
N ALA A 48 -11.42 -2.14 15.60
CA ALA A 48 -10.60 -2.17 16.81
C ALA A 48 -10.65 -0.80 17.48
N GLU A 49 -9.93 -0.59 18.57
CA GLU A 49 -9.91 0.71 19.26
C GLU A 49 -9.33 1.81 18.36
N GLY A 50 -10.17 2.81 18.06
CA GLY A 50 -9.82 3.92 17.15
C GLY A 50 -9.59 3.51 15.70
N ILE A 51 -9.91 2.26 15.31
CA ILE A 51 -9.72 1.73 13.96
C ILE A 51 -11.07 1.36 13.35
N TRP A 52 -11.28 1.82 12.12
CA TRP A 52 -12.54 1.68 11.38
C TRP A 52 -12.30 1.06 10.01
N ALA A 53 -13.32 0.43 9.47
CA ALA A 53 -13.40 -0.06 8.10
C ALA A 53 -14.64 0.50 7.42
N ILE A 54 -14.45 1.20 6.30
CA ILE A 54 -15.52 1.65 5.43
C ILE A 54 -15.49 0.85 4.13
N THR A 55 -16.62 0.25 3.78
CA THR A 55 -16.81 -0.43 2.49
C THR A 55 -17.66 0.46 1.60
N LEU A 56 -17.13 0.76 0.43
CA LEU A 56 -17.73 1.58 -0.59
C LEU A 56 -18.13 0.71 -1.78
N THR A 57 -19.38 0.83 -2.25
CA THR A 57 -19.80 0.25 -3.52
C THR A 57 -19.61 1.27 -4.63
N LEU A 58 -18.75 0.94 -5.59
CA LEU A 58 -18.47 1.77 -6.76
C LEU A 58 -19.60 1.64 -7.80
N PRO A 59 -19.98 2.72 -8.50
CA PRO A 59 -21.01 2.67 -9.53
C PRO A 59 -20.59 1.88 -10.78
N GLU A 60 -19.30 1.71 -10.99
CA GLU A 60 -18.70 0.96 -12.08
C GLU A 60 -17.34 0.35 -11.70
N SER A 61 -16.88 -0.62 -12.46
CA SER A 61 -15.56 -1.22 -12.24
C SER A 61 -14.42 -0.25 -12.58
N VAL A 62 -13.37 -0.30 -11.77
CA VAL A 62 -12.10 0.42 -11.99
C VAL A 62 -10.98 -0.53 -12.46
N GLY A 63 -11.35 -1.77 -12.84
CA GLY A 63 -10.40 -2.80 -13.21
C GLY A 63 -9.74 -3.46 -11.98
N GLU A 64 -8.61 -4.10 -12.19
CA GLU A 64 -7.87 -4.77 -11.13
C GLU A 64 -7.23 -3.76 -10.18
N ILE A 65 -7.50 -3.92 -8.89
CA ILE A 65 -6.85 -3.19 -7.80
C ILE A 65 -5.81 -4.12 -7.18
N LYS A 66 -4.55 -3.68 -7.14
CA LYS A 66 -3.44 -4.44 -6.55
C LYS A 66 -3.26 -4.12 -5.08
N GLY A 67 -2.96 -5.12 -4.26
CA GLY A 67 -2.59 -4.91 -2.86
C GLY A 67 -1.41 -3.95 -2.73
N GLY A 68 -1.52 -2.98 -1.83
CA GLY A 68 -0.57 -1.87 -1.69
C GLY A 68 -1.01 -0.57 -2.36
N GLN A 69 -2.00 -0.60 -3.29
CA GLN A 69 -2.61 0.61 -3.81
C GLN A 69 -3.52 1.27 -2.76
N PHE A 70 -3.83 2.54 -2.97
CA PHE A 70 -4.64 3.34 -2.07
C PHE A 70 -5.74 4.10 -2.82
N ALA A 71 -6.64 4.71 -2.06
CA ALA A 71 -7.68 5.58 -2.54
C ALA A 71 -7.64 6.93 -1.81
N ASN A 72 -7.98 8.01 -2.49
CA ASN A 72 -8.23 9.31 -1.88
C ASN A 72 -9.73 9.51 -1.68
N LEU A 73 -10.17 9.43 -0.42
CA LEU A 73 -11.57 9.54 -0.03
C LEU A 73 -11.91 10.97 0.43
N SER A 74 -12.97 11.54 -0.12
CA SER A 74 -13.56 12.79 0.37
C SER A 74 -14.18 12.56 1.75
N VAL A 75 -14.13 13.58 2.60
CA VAL A 75 -14.83 13.55 3.89
C VAL A 75 -16.31 13.95 3.78
N GLY A 76 -16.72 14.46 2.60
CA GLY A 76 -18.09 14.90 2.36
C GLY A 76 -18.46 16.25 3.01
N ASP A 77 -17.46 17.04 3.40
CA ASP A 77 -17.62 18.36 4.00
C ASP A 77 -16.70 19.37 3.31
N SER A 78 -17.26 20.51 2.88
CA SER A 78 -16.54 21.59 2.18
C SER A 78 -15.50 22.30 3.03
N ALA A 79 -15.65 22.29 4.37
CA ALA A 79 -14.64 22.81 5.30
C ALA A 79 -13.34 21.98 5.29
N TYR A 80 -13.40 20.74 4.79
CA TYR A 80 -12.27 19.82 4.70
C TYR A 80 -12.02 19.36 3.27
N PRO A 81 -11.61 20.25 2.35
CA PRO A 81 -11.55 19.98 0.90
C PRO A 81 -10.53 18.92 0.50
N LEU A 82 -9.49 18.71 1.30
CA LEU A 82 -8.49 17.68 1.00
C LEU A 82 -9.07 16.29 1.26
N LYS A 83 -8.88 15.40 0.29
CA LYS A 83 -9.22 13.98 0.44
C LYS A 83 -8.23 13.28 1.39
N ARG A 84 -8.64 12.16 1.95
CA ARG A 84 -7.82 11.33 2.84
C ARG A 84 -7.26 10.15 2.05
N PRO A 85 -5.92 10.03 1.94
CA PRO A 85 -5.30 8.86 1.35
C PRO A 85 -5.44 7.69 2.33
N LEU A 86 -6.12 6.64 1.90
CA LEU A 86 -6.39 5.45 2.69
C LEU A 86 -5.98 4.21 1.90
N GLY A 87 -5.22 3.31 2.53
CA GLY A 87 -4.82 2.05 1.93
C GLY A 87 -6.04 1.17 1.63
N ILE A 88 -6.06 0.55 0.46
CA ILE A 88 -7.11 -0.41 0.10
C ILE A 88 -6.82 -1.72 0.83
N CYS A 89 -7.76 -2.16 1.66
CA CYS A 89 -7.68 -3.38 2.47
C CYS A 89 -8.27 -4.61 1.76
N SER A 90 -9.32 -4.41 0.96
CA SER A 90 -9.88 -5.41 0.04
C SER A 90 -10.62 -4.75 -1.11
N ALA A 91 -10.75 -5.51 -2.21
CA ALA A 91 -11.58 -5.15 -3.36
C ALA A 91 -12.22 -6.43 -3.91
N GLU A 92 -13.55 -6.47 -3.95
CA GLU A 92 -14.34 -7.62 -4.41
C GLU A 92 -15.49 -7.12 -5.28
N GLY A 93 -15.43 -7.42 -6.58
CA GLY A 93 -16.37 -6.86 -7.55
C GLY A 93 -16.27 -5.32 -7.57
N ASN A 94 -17.38 -4.65 -7.27
CA ASN A 94 -17.44 -3.19 -7.16
C ASN A 94 -17.31 -2.69 -5.71
N ASP A 95 -17.13 -3.57 -4.73
CA ASP A 95 -16.96 -3.20 -3.33
C ASP A 95 -15.48 -3.03 -2.99
N VAL A 96 -15.14 -1.88 -2.42
CA VAL A 96 -13.78 -1.55 -1.98
C VAL A 96 -13.81 -1.20 -0.50
N THR A 97 -13.00 -1.90 0.31
CA THR A 97 -12.89 -1.64 1.74
C THR A 97 -11.61 -0.87 2.04
N LEU A 98 -11.76 0.25 2.70
CA LEU A 98 -10.68 1.11 3.20
C LEU A 98 -10.67 1.03 4.72
N CYS A 99 -9.51 0.67 5.30
CA CYS A 99 -9.34 0.69 6.75
C CYS A 99 -8.56 1.94 7.15
N TYR A 100 -8.93 2.55 8.29
CA TYR A 100 -8.34 3.80 8.74
C TYR A 100 -8.36 3.96 10.25
N GLN A 101 -7.44 4.77 10.74
CA GLN A 101 -7.38 5.15 12.16
C GLN A 101 -7.97 6.55 12.35
N LEU A 102 -8.71 6.75 13.42
CA LEU A 102 -9.13 8.08 13.87
C LEU A 102 -7.90 8.86 14.35
N LYS A 103 -7.50 9.88 13.57
CA LYS A 103 -6.35 10.75 13.90
C LYS A 103 -6.71 12.23 14.00
N GLY A 104 -7.78 12.65 13.35
CA GLY A 104 -8.21 14.04 13.31
C GLY A 104 -9.58 14.17 12.70
N GLU A 105 -10.06 15.41 12.58
CA GLU A 105 -11.44 15.71 12.21
C GLU A 105 -11.89 15.04 10.92
N GLY A 106 -11.06 15.01 9.86
CA GLY A 106 -11.47 14.37 8.62
C GLY A 106 -11.73 12.87 8.74
N THR A 107 -10.96 12.13 9.54
CA THR A 107 -11.22 10.70 9.80
C THR A 107 -12.38 10.51 10.75
N HIS A 108 -12.63 11.48 11.66
CA HIS A 108 -13.81 11.50 12.51
C HIS A 108 -15.08 11.69 11.68
N LEU A 109 -15.12 12.65 10.77
CA LEU A 109 -16.25 12.86 9.85
C LEU A 109 -16.52 11.63 8.96
N ILE A 110 -15.46 10.94 8.49
CA ILE A 110 -15.62 9.69 7.76
C ILE A 110 -16.28 8.62 8.66
N SER A 111 -15.91 8.51 9.94
CA SER A 111 -16.45 7.51 10.84
C SER A 111 -17.94 7.69 11.17
N GLN A 112 -18.48 8.87 10.93
CA GLN A 112 -19.90 9.20 11.09
C GLN A 112 -20.74 8.89 9.86
N LYS A 113 -20.12 8.48 8.75
CA LYS A 113 -20.85 8.18 7.51
C LYS A 113 -21.63 6.88 7.63
N GLU A 114 -22.90 6.96 7.25
CA GLU A 114 -23.86 5.86 7.33
C GLU A 114 -24.04 5.16 5.98
N ALA A 115 -24.57 3.94 6.03
CA ALA A 115 -24.90 3.20 4.82
C ALA A 115 -25.92 3.96 3.95
N GLY A 116 -25.68 4.00 2.64
CA GLY A 116 -26.47 4.75 1.66
C GLY A 116 -25.94 6.16 1.36
N GLU A 117 -25.12 6.77 2.22
CA GLU A 117 -24.47 8.04 1.90
C GLU A 117 -23.51 7.90 0.72
N LYS A 118 -23.26 9.00 0.03
CA LYS A 118 -22.36 9.03 -1.14
C LYS A 118 -21.12 9.87 -0.85
N LEU A 119 -19.97 9.32 -1.17
CA LEU A 119 -18.66 9.97 -1.03
C LEU A 119 -17.89 9.94 -2.34
N SER A 120 -17.26 11.05 -2.71
CA SER A 120 -16.31 11.07 -3.83
C SER A 120 -15.04 10.33 -3.43
N VAL A 121 -14.61 9.41 -4.27
CA VAL A 121 -13.39 8.62 -4.11
C VAL A 121 -12.61 8.60 -5.40
N LEU A 122 -11.31 8.88 -5.32
CA LEU A 122 -10.36 8.78 -6.43
C LEU A 122 -9.51 7.52 -6.21
N LEU A 123 -9.65 6.53 -7.10
CA LEU A 123 -8.99 5.23 -7.02
C LEU A 123 -8.86 4.53 -8.38
N PRO A 124 -8.04 3.44 -8.53
CA PRO A 124 -6.93 3.12 -7.64
C PRO A 124 -5.76 4.06 -7.84
N LEU A 125 -5.01 4.35 -6.79
CA LEU A 125 -3.86 5.25 -6.81
C LEU A 125 -2.57 4.52 -6.44
N GLY A 126 -1.44 5.02 -6.97
CA GLY A 126 -0.12 4.44 -6.76
C GLY A 126 0.08 3.08 -7.43
N ASN A 127 1.27 2.51 -7.20
CA ASN A 127 1.57 1.13 -7.56
C ASN A 127 1.27 0.18 -6.38
N GLY A 128 1.07 -1.09 -6.67
CA GLY A 128 0.91 -2.14 -5.64
C GLY A 128 2.20 -2.92 -5.44
N PHE A 129 2.17 -3.87 -4.49
CA PHE A 129 3.23 -4.85 -4.34
C PHE A 129 3.26 -5.79 -5.56
N ASP A 130 4.43 -5.96 -6.14
CA ASP A 130 4.68 -6.95 -7.18
C ASP A 130 5.46 -8.12 -6.56
N LEU A 131 4.78 -9.24 -6.37
CA LEU A 131 5.38 -10.44 -5.80
C LEU A 131 6.20 -11.24 -6.83
N GLY A 132 6.11 -10.92 -8.11
CA GLY A 132 6.78 -11.66 -9.18
C GLY A 132 6.47 -13.16 -9.11
N ASN A 133 7.51 -13.98 -9.04
CA ASN A 133 7.40 -15.45 -8.94
C ASN A 133 7.57 -15.96 -7.50
N ALA A 134 7.58 -15.09 -6.49
CA ALA A 134 7.76 -15.49 -5.09
C ALA A 134 6.69 -16.48 -4.65
N LYS A 135 7.11 -17.55 -3.98
CA LYS A 135 6.25 -18.60 -3.41
C LYS A 135 6.18 -18.51 -1.90
N ASN A 136 7.23 -18.01 -1.26
CA ASN A 136 7.31 -17.79 0.17
C ASN A 136 7.57 -16.32 0.43
N VAL A 137 6.63 -15.64 1.08
CA VAL A 137 6.69 -14.21 1.33
C VAL A 137 6.61 -13.93 2.82
N ALA A 138 7.62 -13.22 3.35
CA ALA A 138 7.56 -12.68 4.69
C ALA A 138 6.82 -11.34 4.69
N VAL A 139 5.81 -11.21 5.54
CA VAL A 139 4.98 -10.01 5.68
C VAL A 139 5.26 -9.38 7.02
N ILE A 140 5.72 -8.12 7.05
CA ILE A 140 6.05 -7.41 8.29
C ILE A 140 5.19 -6.16 8.38
N GLY A 141 4.21 -6.16 9.28
CA GLY A 141 3.22 -5.08 9.38
C GLY A 141 3.17 -4.45 10.77
N GLY A 142 3.07 -3.12 10.83
CA GLY A 142 2.93 -2.39 12.10
C GLY A 142 1.74 -1.45 12.13
N GLY A 143 0.88 -1.58 13.14
CA GLY A 143 -0.29 -0.73 13.32
C GLY A 143 -1.18 -0.69 12.06
N VAL A 144 -1.51 0.49 11.58
CA VAL A 144 -2.35 0.67 10.37
C VAL A 144 -1.68 0.21 9.06
N GLY A 145 -0.36 0.03 9.06
CA GLY A 145 0.37 -0.50 7.89
C GLY A 145 -0.03 -1.92 7.51
N ILE A 146 -0.72 -2.65 8.38
CA ILE A 146 -1.25 -3.98 8.03
C ILE A 146 -2.34 -3.95 6.97
N PHE A 147 -3.05 -2.82 6.76
CA PHE A 147 -4.20 -2.75 5.87
C PHE A 147 -3.84 -3.02 4.40
N PRO A 148 -2.86 -2.33 3.78
CA PRO A 148 -2.44 -2.64 2.42
C PRO A 148 -1.80 -4.03 2.30
N LEU A 149 -1.15 -4.54 3.36
CA LEU A 149 -0.60 -5.89 3.39
C LEU A 149 -1.70 -6.96 3.44
N ALA A 150 -2.81 -6.72 4.16
CA ALA A 150 -3.96 -7.61 4.18
C ALA A 150 -4.58 -7.77 2.78
N ALA A 151 -4.60 -6.72 1.96
CA ALA A 151 -5.02 -6.81 0.56
C ALA A 151 -4.13 -7.76 -0.24
N VAL A 152 -2.79 -7.67 -0.07
CA VAL A 152 -1.84 -8.58 -0.74
C VAL A 152 -2.09 -10.03 -0.33
N VAL A 153 -2.22 -10.28 0.99
CA VAL A 153 -2.45 -11.64 1.50
C VAL A 153 -3.76 -12.21 0.96
N ARG A 154 -4.86 -11.44 0.97
CA ARG A 154 -6.16 -11.89 0.38
C ARG A 154 -6.05 -12.25 -1.09
N GLN A 155 -5.36 -11.42 -1.88
CA GLN A 155 -5.26 -11.62 -3.32
C GLN A 155 -4.44 -12.84 -3.72
N HIS A 156 -3.49 -13.24 -2.88
CA HIS A 156 -2.55 -14.31 -3.20
C HIS A 156 -2.64 -15.52 -2.29
N ALA A 157 -3.62 -15.55 -1.37
CA ALA A 157 -3.87 -16.72 -0.50
C ALA A 157 -4.10 -17.99 -1.33
N GLY A 158 -3.43 -19.08 -0.94
CA GLY A 158 -3.47 -20.36 -1.66
C GLY A 158 -2.48 -20.47 -2.83
N ALA A 159 -1.98 -19.36 -3.40
CA ALA A 159 -0.93 -19.35 -4.42
C ALA A 159 0.47 -19.05 -3.86
N VAL A 160 0.52 -18.30 -2.77
CA VAL A 160 1.73 -17.88 -2.06
C VAL A 160 1.60 -18.29 -0.60
N ASN A 161 2.69 -18.82 -0.04
CA ASN A 161 2.81 -19.14 1.38
C ASN A 161 3.33 -17.90 2.12
N PHE A 162 2.49 -17.32 2.97
CA PHE A 162 2.85 -16.14 3.74
C PHE A 162 3.32 -16.52 5.16
N ARG A 163 4.39 -15.86 5.61
CA ARG A 163 4.80 -15.80 7.01
C ARG A 163 4.59 -14.39 7.49
N SER A 164 3.56 -14.17 8.27
CA SER A 164 3.12 -12.83 8.67
C SER A 164 3.54 -12.52 10.11
N TYR A 165 4.18 -11.38 10.29
CA TYR A 165 4.60 -10.80 11.56
C TYR A 165 3.94 -9.45 11.70
N ILE A 166 2.90 -9.36 12.54
CA ILE A 166 2.14 -8.14 12.73
C ILE A 166 2.26 -7.61 14.14
N GLY A 167 2.46 -6.29 14.26
CA GLY A 167 2.72 -5.64 15.52
C GLY A 167 1.71 -4.56 15.86
N PHE A 168 1.30 -4.51 17.13
CA PHE A 168 0.39 -3.50 17.67
C PHE A 168 0.94 -2.93 18.99
N ARG A 169 0.42 -1.80 19.45
CA ARG A 169 0.73 -1.28 20.78
C ARG A 169 0.17 -2.16 21.90
N GLY A 170 -1.01 -2.74 21.67
CA GLY A 170 -1.70 -3.61 22.61
C GLY A 170 -2.86 -4.33 21.95
N LYS A 171 -3.41 -5.33 22.64
CA LYS A 171 -4.49 -6.20 22.17
C LYS A 171 -5.72 -5.43 21.64
N GLN A 172 -6.05 -4.29 22.24
CA GLN A 172 -7.22 -3.50 21.85
C GLN A 172 -7.12 -2.90 20.45
N TYR A 173 -5.90 -2.82 19.89
CA TYR A 173 -5.65 -2.32 18.52
C TYR A 173 -5.51 -3.44 17.49
N ALA A 174 -5.52 -4.71 17.94
CA ALA A 174 -5.37 -5.86 17.06
C ALA A 174 -6.62 -6.02 16.18
N CYS A 175 -6.39 -6.28 14.90
CA CYS A 175 -7.44 -6.51 13.91
C CYS A 175 -6.88 -7.26 12.69
N LEU A 176 -7.76 -7.91 11.93
CA LEU A 176 -7.46 -8.63 10.68
C LEU A 176 -6.54 -9.85 10.84
N GLU A 177 -6.37 -10.40 12.05
CA GLU A 177 -5.55 -11.58 12.29
C GLU A 177 -6.03 -12.79 11.48
N ASP A 178 -7.35 -12.89 11.28
CA ASP A 178 -7.98 -13.94 10.48
C ASP A 178 -7.54 -13.92 9.01
N VAL A 179 -7.23 -12.73 8.48
CA VAL A 179 -6.74 -12.56 7.11
C VAL A 179 -5.34 -13.14 6.96
N PHE A 180 -4.46 -12.76 7.89
CA PHE A 180 -3.06 -13.19 7.85
C PHE A 180 -2.91 -14.68 8.15
N SER A 181 -3.69 -15.22 9.11
CA SER A 181 -3.68 -16.65 9.43
C SER A 181 -4.22 -17.53 8.30
N LYS A 182 -5.16 -17.04 7.50
CA LYS A 182 -5.63 -17.73 6.28
C LYS A 182 -4.58 -17.75 5.16
N GLY A 183 -3.68 -16.76 5.13
CA GLY A 183 -2.59 -16.71 4.15
C GLY A 183 -1.41 -17.63 4.45
N GLY A 184 -1.29 -18.10 5.70
CA GLY A 184 -0.17 -18.94 6.15
C GLY A 184 0.09 -18.81 7.65
N SER A 185 1.35 -18.83 8.08
CA SER A 185 1.69 -18.64 9.49
C SER A 185 1.57 -17.19 9.91
N LEU A 186 1.10 -16.98 11.16
CA LEU A 186 0.94 -15.66 11.75
C LEU A 186 1.61 -15.60 13.12
N THR A 187 2.48 -14.62 13.32
CA THR A 187 3.00 -14.20 14.61
C THR A 187 2.51 -12.80 14.94
N VAL A 188 1.77 -12.65 16.03
CA VAL A 188 1.33 -11.35 16.55
C VAL A 188 2.28 -10.92 17.64
N ALA A 189 2.69 -9.65 17.63
CA ALA A 189 3.46 -9.03 18.70
C ALA A 189 2.73 -7.79 19.24
N THR A 190 2.81 -7.56 20.54
CA THR A 190 2.31 -6.32 21.16
C THR A 190 3.37 -5.71 22.06
N ASP A 191 3.50 -4.38 22.01
CA ASP A 191 4.51 -3.64 22.79
C ASP A 191 4.34 -3.91 24.30
N ASP A 192 3.09 -3.95 24.78
CA ASP A 192 2.74 -4.20 26.18
C ASP A 192 2.72 -5.69 26.57
N GLY A 193 2.79 -6.61 25.60
CA GLY A 193 2.71 -8.05 25.84
C GLY A 193 1.30 -8.57 26.12
N SER A 194 0.24 -7.77 25.86
CA SER A 194 -1.15 -8.14 26.12
C SER A 194 -1.70 -9.19 25.14
N MET A 195 -1.01 -9.43 24.00
CA MET A 195 -1.37 -10.42 23.00
C MET A 195 -0.12 -10.91 22.26
N GLY A 196 -0.01 -12.22 22.07
CA GLY A 196 1.09 -12.83 21.33
C GLY A 196 2.47 -12.62 21.99
N MET A 197 3.48 -12.34 21.19
CA MET A 197 4.83 -12.07 21.67
C MET A 197 4.93 -10.63 22.22
N LYS A 198 5.60 -10.44 23.36
CA LYS A 198 5.92 -9.10 23.84
C LYS A 198 7.03 -8.48 22.95
N GLY A 199 6.75 -7.33 22.34
CA GLY A 199 7.68 -6.64 21.45
C GLY A 199 6.98 -6.14 20.19
N ASN A 200 7.70 -6.06 19.08
CA ASN A 200 7.21 -5.51 17.83
C ASN A 200 7.37 -6.48 16.65
N ALA A 201 6.76 -6.15 15.50
CA ALA A 201 6.77 -7.00 14.30
C ALA A 201 8.18 -7.32 13.78
N VAL A 202 9.11 -6.35 13.83
CA VAL A 202 10.49 -6.55 13.38
C VAL A 202 11.22 -7.52 14.29
N GLY A 203 11.06 -7.38 15.61
CA GLY A 203 11.64 -8.32 16.59
C GLY A 203 11.09 -9.74 16.41
N ALA A 204 9.78 -9.87 16.18
CA ALA A 204 9.14 -11.15 15.89
C ALA A 204 9.69 -11.80 14.61
N PHE A 205 9.81 -11.02 13.54
CA PHE A 205 10.44 -11.48 12.30
C PHE A 205 11.88 -11.95 12.53
N LEU A 206 12.69 -11.16 13.20
CA LEU A 206 14.11 -11.47 13.41
C LEU A 206 14.36 -12.66 14.35
N SER A 207 13.40 -13.02 15.19
CA SER A 207 13.49 -14.20 16.06
C SER A 207 13.22 -15.51 15.35
N ASP A 208 12.50 -15.47 14.23
CA ASP A 208 12.03 -16.66 13.49
C ASP A 208 12.63 -16.76 12.08
N TYR A 209 13.20 -15.67 11.54
CA TYR A 209 13.71 -15.65 10.18
C TYR A 209 15.07 -16.31 10.05
N ASN A 210 15.17 -17.25 9.11
CA ASN A 210 16.41 -17.82 8.61
C ASN A 210 16.62 -17.42 7.15
N GLU A 211 17.87 -17.13 6.75
CA GLU A 211 18.21 -16.78 5.36
C GLU A 211 17.70 -17.86 4.39
N GLY A 212 17.06 -17.43 3.31
CA GLY A 212 16.41 -18.31 2.33
C GLY A 212 15.02 -18.81 2.73
N ALA A 213 14.50 -18.44 3.91
CA ALA A 213 13.13 -18.82 4.34
C ALA A 213 12.02 -18.08 3.58
N ALA A 214 12.35 -16.98 2.91
CA ALA A 214 11.44 -16.22 2.06
C ALA A 214 12.12 -15.80 0.76
N ASP A 215 11.36 -15.79 -0.34
CA ASP A 215 11.80 -15.29 -1.65
C ASP A 215 11.69 -13.76 -1.73
N LEU A 216 10.80 -13.19 -0.92
CA LEU A 216 10.51 -11.77 -0.88
C LEU A 216 10.05 -11.37 0.53
N ILE A 217 10.44 -10.19 0.96
CA ILE A 217 9.93 -9.53 2.16
C ILE A 217 9.06 -8.36 1.72
N ILE A 218 7.87 -8.22 2.28
CA ILE A 218 7.02 -7.05 2.10
C ILE A 218 6.72 -6.41 3.46
N SER A 219 6.79 -5.08 3.54
CA SER A 219 6.55 -4.40 4.80
C SER A 219 5.77 -3.09 4.63
N CYS A 220 4.96 -2.78 5.64
CA CYS A 220 4.31 -1.48 5.77
C CYS A 220 4.06 -1.17 7.25
N GLY A 221 4.35 0.06 7.64
CA GLY A 221 4.17 0.50 9.03
C GLY A 221 4.83 1.85 9.29
N PRO A 222 4.92 2.26 10.56
CA PRO A 222 5.52 3.54 10.93
C PRO A 222 6.98 3.68 10.41
N PRO A 223 7.43 4.89 10.05
CA PRO A 223 8.80 5.10 9.55
C PRO A 223 9.90 4.56 10.48
N VAL A 224 9.69 4.64 11.80
CA VAL A 224 10.63 4.08 12.78
C VAL A 224 10.76 2.56 12.67
N MET A 225 9.66 1.85 12.37
CA MET A 225 9.67 0.41 12.14
C MET A 225 10.41 0.05 10.84
N LEU A 226 10.17 0.78 9.77
CA LEU A 226 10.82 0.55 8.48
C LEU A 226 12.33 0.83 8.55
N ARG A 227 12.76 1.88 9.28
CA ARG A 227 14.18 2.13 9.58
C ARG A 227 14.82 0.98 10.34
N ALA A 228 14.18 0.55 11.42
CA ALA A 228 14.69 -0.58 12.22
C ALA A 228 14.78 -1.86 11.39
N LEU A 229 13.81 -2.12 10.51
CA LEU A 229 13.86 -3.25 9.58
C LEU A 229 15.05 -3.12 8.61
N LYS A 230 15.25 -1.95 7.99
CA LYS A 230 16.36 -1.70 7.06
C LYS A 230 17.72 -1.93 7.72
N GLU A 231 17.91 -1.40 8.91
CA GLU A 231 19.13 -1.58 9.71
C GLU A 231 19.36 -3.05 10.07
N ALA A 232 18.33 -3.73 10.58
CA ALA A 232 18.42 -5.14 10.95
C ALA A 232 18.72 -6.06 9.77
N LEU A 233 18.12 -5.83 8.59
CA LEU A 233 18.43 -6.58 7.37
C LEU A 233 19.92 -6.41 6.99
N LYS A 234 20.44 -5.17 7.06
CA LYS A 234 21.84 -4.86 6.79
C LYS A 234 22.78 -5.52 7.78
N GLU A 235 22.52 -5.39 9.09
CA GLU A 235 23.36 -5.93 10.18
C GLU A 235 23.44 -7.45 10.13
N ARG A 236 22.33 -8.12 9.80
CA ARG A 236 22.28 -9.59 9.68
C ARG A 236 22.72 -10.12 8.31
N GLY A 237 23.08 -9.23 7.36
CA GLY A 237 23.48 -9.62 6.01
C GLY A 237 22.36 -10.28 5.20
N ILE A 238 21.09 -10.02 5.53
CA ILE A 238 19.94 -10.57 4.82
C ILE A 238 19.83 -9.89 3.45
N LYS A 239 19.94 -10.69 2.38
CA LYS A 239 19.94 -10.23 0.99
C LYS A 239 18.60 -10.39 0.29
N THR A 240 17.63 -11.04 0.94
CA THR A 240 16.28 -11.18 0.41
C THR A 240 15.71 -9.81 0.07
N LYS A 241 15.18 -9.65 -1.16
CA LYS A 241 14.56 -8.40 -1.61
C LYS A 241 13.45 -7.98 -0.64
N CYS A 242 13.45 -6.71 -0.25
CA CYS A 242 12.45 -6.16 0.66
C CYS A 242 11.74 -4.98 0.01
N LEU A 243 10.42 -5.10 -0.20
CA LEU A 243 9.56 -4.03 -0.67
C LEU A 243 8.85 -3.38 0.52
N VAL A 244 8.85 -2.05 0.57
CA VAL A 244 8.20 -1.28 1.62
C VAL A 244 7.16 -0.33 1.05
N SER A 245 6.02 -0.21 1.72
CA SER A 245 5.03 0.81 1.39
C SER A 245 5.21 2.02 2.31
N LEU A 246 5.41 3.19 1.71
CA LEU A 246 5.61 4.45 2.40
C LEU A 246 4.29 5.21 2.57
N GLU A 247 4.18 5.91 3.68
CA GLU A 247 3.09 6.85 3.97
C GLU A 247 3.65 8.27 3.97
N GLU A 248 3.00 9.17 3.21
CA GLU A 248 3.33 10.59 3.19
C GLU A 248 2.06 11.45 3.19
N ARG A 249 2.20 12.70 3.62
CA ARG A 249 1.12 13.67 3.48
C ARG A 249 0.81 13.87 2.00
N MET A 250 -0.47 13.84 1.65
CA MET A 250 -0.88 13.96 0.26
C MET A 250 -1.86 15.13 0.06
N GLY A 251 -1.69 15.84 -1.08
CA GLY A 251 -2.68 16.77 -1.59
C GLY A 251 -3.46 16.12 -2.73
N CYS A 252 -2.87 16.07 -3.93
CA CYS A 252 -3.57 15.62 -5.15
C CYS A 252 -3.71 14.09 -5.31
N GLY A 253 -2.77 13.28 -4.80
CA GLY A 253 -2.72 11.83 -5.00
C GLY A 253 -2.30 11.35 -6.39
N ILE A 254 -2.03 12.26 -7.33
CA ILE A 254 -1.75 11.98 -8.75
C ILE A 254 -0.35 12.43 -9.22
N GLY A 255 0.51 12.89 -8.29
CA GLY A 255 1.87 13.31 -8.58
C GLY A 255 2.02 14.74 -9.14
N ALA A 256 0.98 15.59 -9.08
CA ALA A 256 1.02 16.94 -9.62
C ALA A 256 1.50 18.01 -8.62
N CYS A 257 1.12 17.89 -7.32
CA CYS A 257 1.35 18.94 -6.32
C CYS A 257 2.69 18.83 -5.57
N LEU A 258 3.42 17.73 -5.70
CA LEU A 258 4.72 17.45 -5.07
C LEU A 258 4.72 17.47 -3.52
N VAL A 259 3.56 17.34 -2.87
CA VAL A 259 3.45 17.33 -1.41
C VAL A 259 4.00 16.03 -0.81
N CYS A 260 3.81 14.89 -1.50
CA CYS A 260 4.20 13.56 -1.04
C CYS A 260 5.60 13.13 -1.51
N VAL A 261 6.54 14.06 -1.56
CA VAL A 261 7.91 13.77 -2.01
C VAL A 261 8.69 13.06 -0.90
N CYS A 262 9.32 11.94 -1.24
CA CYS A 262 10.33 11.27 -0.42
C CYS A 262 11.68 11.28 -1.13
N LYS A 263 12.77 11.12 -0.36
CA LYS A 263 14.13 11.03 -0.90
C LYS A 263 14.46 9.61 -1.28
N LYS A 264 15.16 9.45 -2.41
CA LYS A 264 15.77 8.20 -2.83
C LYS A 264 17.24 8.14 -2.46
N SER A 265 17.75 6.94 -2.29
CA SER A 265 19.16 6.69 -1.95
C SER A 265 20.15 7.16 -3.04
N ASP A 266 19.69 7.39 -4.27
CA ASP A 266 20.46 7.95 -5.39
C ASP A 266 20.50 9.49 -5.41
N GLY A 267 19.95 10.15 -4.38
CA GLY A 267 19.87 11.61 -4.26
C GLY A 267 18.69 12.25 -5.00
N HIS A 268 17.92 11.49 -5.78
CA HIS A 268 16.72 12.00 -6.44
C HIS A 268 15.51 11.98 -5.51
N ASN A 269 14.45 12.64 -5.92
CA ASN A 269 13.16 12.64 -5.24
C ASN A 269 12.14 11.76 -5.97
N ALA A 270 11.28 11.07 -5.20
CA ALA A 270 10.14 10.33 -5.71
C ALA A 270 8.84 10.85 -5.08
N ARG A 271 7.74 10.74 -5.80
CA ARG A 271 6.40 11.09 -5.30
C ARG A 271 5.71 9.83 -4.84
N VAL A 272 5.46 9.68 -3.55
CA VAL A 272 4.85 8.47 -2.98
C VAL A 272 3.53 8.13 -3.67
N CYS A 273 2.70 9.11 -4.03
CA CYS A 273 1.42 8.86 -4.68
C CYS A 273 1.49 8.37 -6.14
N LYS A 274 2.61 8.59 -6.84
CA LYS A 274 2.74 8.27 -8.28
C LYS A 274 3.85 7.27 -8.55
N ASP A 275 5.03 7.49 -7.97
CA ASP A 275 6.21 6.68 -8.18
C ASP A 275 6.26 5.48 -7.20
N GLY A 276 5.51 5.59 -6.06
CA GLY A 276 5.21 4.59 -5.05
C GLY A 276 3.71 4.24 -4.96
N PRO A 277 3.17 3.88 -3.78
CA PRO A 277 3.82 3.95 -2.48
C PRO A 277 4.83 2.84 -2.20
N VAL A 278 4.88 1.80 -3.02
CA VAL A 278 5.76 0.64 -2.84
C VAL A 278 7.09 0.88 -3.52
N PHE A 279 8.17 0.73 -2.74
CA PHE A 279 9.56 0.88 -3.17
C PHE A 279 10.42 -0.28 -2.66
N ASP A 280 11.56 -0.53 -3.28
CA ASP A 280 12.61 -1.33 -2.65
C ASP A 280 13.16 -0.55 -1.44
N ILE A 281 13.34 -1.24 -0.31
CA ILE A 281 13.81 -0.62 0.95
C ILE A 281 15.18 0.05 0.79
N ASN A 282 16.00 -0.42 -0.15
CA ASN A 282 17.32 0.12 -0.44
C ASN A 282 17.29 1.35 -1.34
N GLU A 283 16.18 1.58 -2.06
CA GLU A 283 16.03 2.72 -2.96
C GLU A 283 15.56 4.00 -2.28
N VAL A 284 15.11 3.94 -1.04
CA VAL A 284 14.53 5.08 -0.32
C VAL A 284 15.27 5.39 0.98
N GLU A 285 15.35 6.68 1.33
CA GLU A 285 15.74 7.13 2.66
C GLU A 285 14.51 7.02 3.59
N LEU A 286 14.71 6.43 4.78
CA LEU A 286 13.65 6.16 5.76
C LEU A 286 13.83 6.98 7.03
#